data_c8a3bad29eb19b0a3146997800eaab0c
#
_entry.id   c8a3bad29eb19b0a3146997800eaab0c
#
_cell.length_a   1.000
_cell.length_b   1.000
_cell.length_c   1.000
_cell.angle_alpha   90.00
_cell.angle_beta   90.00
_cell.angle_gamma   90.00
#
_symmetry.space_group_name_H-M   'P 1'
#
loop_
_entity.id
_entity.type
_entity.pdbx_description
1 polymer ?
#
loop_
_entity_poly.entity_id
_entity_poly.type
_entity_poly.pdbx_seq_one_letter_code
_entity_poly.pdbx_strand_id
1 'polypeptide(L)'
;SIKGLDAYVKGESNDFSTVGVKAVDDYTVEYTLNQPESYWNSKTTMGILFPINKEFLESKGKDFGTVKPSSILYNGPYILKAFTSKSVIEYAKNQNYWDKDNVKVENIKLTYYDGSDQESLIRNFSDGAYSQARLYPTSSNYASVEKQYKDNIIYTPQNSTSYFFSFNLNRKAYNHSSKTIDAQKTSTTAAIQNKDFRQAINFAFDRTSFGAQMNGKDGATKLIRSLLVPPSFVQVDGKDFSDEVESKLPTYGDEWSGVKLTDAQDTIYNADKAKAEFAKAKEALQAEGVEFPIHIDVPVDQTDKVLVQRTNSFKQSVEAALGQENVVIDVQQMSTDDYDNSAYFAETAAQKDYDLNISGWSADYQDPSTYLNIFNPETGDILDNIGLEKGKNQDIVNKVGLNEYKELLDEADKEKQDTDARYTKYAAAQAWLTDSSIVIPSVSAGGSPVVQKVVPFTKSYSYVGIKGDTYVFKNMELQNDIVTVKDYEAALKKWEKEKEASNKKAQE
;
A
#
# COMPACT_ATOMS: atom_id res chain seq x y z
N SER A 1 -2.99 21.73 4.73
CA SER A 1 -2.90 21.83 6.21
C SER A 1 -2.46 23.22 6.68
N ILE A 2 -1.35 23.76 6.17
CA ILE A 2 -0.77 25.03 6.62
C ILE A 2 -1.59 26.20 6.06
N LYS A 3 -2.01 27.12 6.93
CA LYS A 3 -2.80 28.30 6.56
C LYS A 3 -2.09 29.14 5.49
N GLY A 4 -2.80 29.54 4.45
CA GLY A 4 -2.32 30.41 3.38
C GLY A 4 -1.28 29.80 2.42
N LEU A 5 -0.76 28.58 2.69
CA LEU A 5 0.28 27.96 1.86
C LEU A 5 -0.22 27.65 0.45
N ASP A 6 -1.45 27.17 0.32
CA ASP A 6 -2.04 26.80 -0.96
C ASP A 6 -2.15 27.99 -1.92
N ALA A 7 -2.66 29.12 -1.43
CA ALA A 7 -2.73 30.37 -2.18
C ALA A 7 -1.35 30.90 -2.59
N TYR A 8 -0.37 30.76 -1.70
CA TYR A 8 1.01 31.16 -1.98
C TYR A 8 1.66 30.30 -3.07
N VAL A 9 1.52 28.97 -2.97
CA VAL A 9 2.09 28.02 -3.96
C VAL A 9 1.43 28.18 -5.33
N LYS A 10 0.12 28.45 -5.38
CA LYS A 10 -0.61 28.71 -6.64
C LYS A 10 -0.34 30.09 -7.23
N GLY A 11 0.40 30.96 -6.56
CA GLY A 11 0.69 32.31 -7.01
C GLY A 11 -0.49 33.27 -6.87
N GLU A 12 -1.53 32.90 -6.12
CA GLU A 12 -2.68 33.77 -5.78
C GLU A 12 -2.29 34.83 -4.74
N SER A 13 -1.24 34.56 -3.96
CA SER A 13 -0.60 35.48 -3.03
C SER A 13 0.92 35.39 -3.18
N ASN A 14 1.60 36.53 -3.22
CA ASN A 14 3.07 36.62 -3.21
C ASN A 14 3.61 37.04 -1.83
N ASP A 15 2.75 37.21 -0.84
CA ASP A 15 3.13 37.62 0.50
C ASP A 15 3.26 36.40 1.42
N PHE A 16 4.52 35.96 1.66
CA PHE A 16 4.82 34.82 2.53
C PHE A 16 4.36 35.07 3.98
N SER A 17 4.20 36.32 4.42
CA SER A 17 3.73 36.61 5.78
C SER A 17 2.30 36.13 6.05
N THR A 18 1.54 35.83 4.98
CA THR A 18 0.19 35.24 5.06
C THR A 18 0.23 33.72 5.27
N VAL A 19 1.39 33.08 5.08
CA VAL A 19 1.59 31.65 5.28
C VAL A 19 1.80 31.35 6.76
N GLY A 20 1.10 30.36 7.28
CA GLY A 20 1.10 29.95 8.68
C GLY A 20 2.40 29.27 9.13
N VAL A 21 3.56 29.79 8.76
CA VAL A 21 4.89 29.32 9.22
C VAL A 21 5.66 30.54 9.72
N LYS A 22 6.04 30.52 10.99
CA LYS A 22 6.73 31.66 11.61
C LYS A 22 7.89 31.19 12.48
N ALA A 23 9.07 31.75 12.27
CA ALA A 23 10.15 31.68 13.24
C ALA A 23 9.84 32.68 14.36
N VAL A 24 9.58 32.19 15.57
CA VAL A 24 9.30 33.01 16.76
C VAL A 24 10.61 33.51 17.37
N ASP A 25 11.61 32.64 17.42
CA ASP A 25 12.97 32.88 17.84
C ASP A 25 13.94 31.89 17.15
N ASP A 26 15.21 31.88 17.56
CA ASP A 26 16.24 31.02 16.96
C ASP A 26 16.00 29.52 17.11
N TYR A 27 15.10 29.09 17.99
CA TYR A 27 14.85 27.71 18.34
C TYR A 27 13.38 27.28 18.20
N THR A 28 12.49 28.24 17.86
CA THR A 28 11.03 28.02 17.86
C THR A 28 10.43 28.32 16.51
N VAL A 29 9.79 27.34 15.91
CA VAL A 29 8.96 27.48 14.70
C VAL A 29 7.50 27.24 15.08
N GLU A 30 6.65 28.21 14.77
CA GLU A 30 5.19 28.12 14.95
C GLU A 30 4.51 27.79 13.62
N TYR A 31 3.66 26.76 13.64
CA TYR A 31 2.79 26.43 12.53
C TYR A 31 1.34 26.79 12.86
N THR A 32 0.69 27.53 11.97
CA THR A 32 -0.74 27.80 12.01
C THR A 32 -1.43 26.96 10.95
N LEU A 33 -2.33 26.08 11.37
CA LEU A 33 -3.06 25.20 10.46
C LEU A 33 -4.40 25.81 10.04
N ASN A 34 -4.94 25.40 8.89
CA ASN A 34 -6.28 25.77 8.43
C ASN A 34 -7.37 25.25 9.38
N GLN A 35 -7.11 24.12 10.05
CA GLN A 35 -8.02 23.44 10.96
C GLN A 35 -7.24 22.56 11.93
N PRO A 36 -7.80 22.14 13.07
CA PRO A 36 -7.18 21.17 13.95
C PRO A 36 -6.93 19.83 13.23
N GLU A 37 -5.74 19.28 13.39
CA GLU A 37 -5.33 17.96 12.88
C GLU A 37 -4.63 17.19 14.01
N SER A 38 -5.30 16.19 14.59
CA SER A 38 -4.74 15.33 15.65
C SER A 38 -3.48 14.58 15.20
N TYR A 39 -3.31 14.38 13.92
CA TYR A 39 -2.20 13.68 13.25
C TYR A 39 -1.09 14.62 12.73
N TRP A 40 -1.12 15.92 13.04
CA TRP A 40 -0.14 16.92 12.55
C TRP A 40 1.30 16.51 12.86
N ASN A 41 1.56 16.00 14.08
CA ASN A 41 2.89 15.57 14.47
C ASN A 41 3.46 14.48 13.55
N SER A 42 2.63 13.56 13.06
CA SER A 42 3.08 12.56 12.09
C SER A 42 3.45 13.16 10.73
N LYS A 43 2.77 14.24 10.31
CA LYS A 43 3.14 14.98 9.09
C LYS A 43 4.51 15.64 9.19
N THR A 44 4.92 16.10 10.36
CA THR A 44 6.25 16.74 10.56
C THR A 44 7.41 15.77 10.36
N THR A 45 7.16 14.46 10.32
CA THR A 45 8.17 13.45 10.00
C THR A 45 8.36 13.23 8.49
N MET A 46 7.57 13.86 7.65
CA MET A 46 7.68 13.78 6.19
C MET A 46 8.83 14.67 5.69
N GLY A 47 9.63 14.16 4.77
CA GLY A 47 10.79 14.87 4.21
C GLY A 47 10.48 16.25 3.63
N ILE A 48 9.25 16.47 3.14
CA ILE A 48 8.83 17.77 2.62
C ILE A 48 8.78 18.88 3.69
N LEU A 49 8.70 18.53 4.97
CA LEU A 49 8.70 19.46 6.09
C LEU A 49 10.05 19.56 6.81
N PHE A 50 11.09 18.87 6.32
CA PHE A 50 12.39 18.93 6.93
C PHE A 50 13.04 20.31 6.72
N PRO A 51 13.73 20.87 7.73
CA PRO A 51 14.40 22.15 7.63
C PRO A 51 15.55 22.10 6.62
N ILE A 52 15.68 23.13 5.81
CA ILE A 52 16.74 23.27 4.80
C ILE A 52 17.58 24.51 5.13
N ASN A 53 18.91 24.35 5.13
CA ASN A 53 19.82 25.48 5.25
C ASN A 53 19.83 26.28 3.92
N LYS A 54 19.41 27.55 3.99
CA LYS A 54 19.26 28.42 2.81
C LYS A 54 20.57 28.63 2.07
N GLU A 55 21.65 28.95 2.76
CA GLU A 55 22.96 29.23 2.16
C GLU A 55 23.48 27.99 1.44
N PHE A 56 23.31 26.81 2.03
CA PHE A 56 23.71 25.56 1.43
C PHE A 56 22.87 25.25 0.18
N LEU A 57 21.54 25.40 0.25
CA LEU A 57 20.65 25.25 -0.90
C LEU A 57 21.06 26.13 -2.08
N GLU A 58 21.28 27.43 -1.81
CA GLU A 58 21.72 28.42 -2.80
C GLU A 58 23.10 28.07 -3.38
N SER A 59 24.04 27.58 -2.57
CA SER A 59 25.38 27.17 -2.99
C SER A 59 25.36 25.95 -3.92
N LYS A 60 24.38 25.06 -3.78
CA LYS A 60 24.23 23.83 -4.59
C LYS A 60 23.38 24.04 -5.84
N GLY A 61 22.41 24.94 -5.80
CA GLY A 61 21.51 25.19 -6.91
C GLY A 61 20.87 23.90 -7.43
N LYS A 62 21.07 23.58 -8.71
CA LYS A 62 20.52 22.37 -9.35
C LYS A 62 21.09 21.05 -8.81
N ASP A 63 22.24 21.08 -8.15
CA ASP A 63 22.86 19.88 -7.57
C ASP A 63 22.29 19.54 -6.19
N PHE A 64 21.48 20.43 -5.58
CA PHE A 64 20.84 20.15 -4.29
C PHE A 64 19.91 18.94 -4.38
N GLY A 65 20.02 18.01 -3.41
CA GLY A 65 19.19 16.83 -3.34
C GLY A 65 19.49 15.74 -4.38
N THR A 66 20.54 15.88 -5.18
CA THR A 66 20.99 14.79 -6.06
C THR A 66 21.59 13.65 -5.27
N VAL A 67 21.83 12.49 -5.91
CA VAL A 67 22.36 11.28 -5.27
C VAL A 67 23.82 11.36 -4.80
N LYS A 68 24.48 12.50 -4.97
CA LYS A 68 25.86 12.72 -4.49
C LYS A 68 25.84 12.98 -2.97
N PRO A 69 26.73 12.35 -2.19
CA PRO A 69 26.79 12.55 -0.74
C PRO A 69 26.90 14.03 -0.31
N SER A 70 27.55 14.86 -1.09
CA SER A 70 27.77 16.30 -0.83
C SER A 70 26.59 17.20 -1.25
N SER A 71 25.49 16.64 -1.73
CA SER A 71 24.37 17.41 -2.28
C SER A 71 23.35 17.88 -1.25
N ILE A 72 23.43 17.35 0.00
CA ILE A 72 22.61 17.75 1.13
C ILE A 72 23.47 17.88 2.40
N LEU A 73 22.94 18.57 3.41
CA LEU A 73 23.46 18.51 4.79
C LEU A 73 22.73 17.43 5.57
N TYR A 74 23.43 16.87 6.55
CA TYR A 74 22.92 15.75 7.35
C TYR A 74 22.83 16.15 8.82
N ASN A 75 21.63 16.00 9.40
CA ASN A 75 21.40 16.14 10.85
C ASN A 75 20.82 14.86 11.47
N GLY A 76 20.61 13.83 10.67
CA GLY A 76 20.11 12.53 11.11
C GLY A 76 21.22 11.56 11.55
N PRO A 77 20.84 10.33 11.97
CA PRO A 77 21.76 9.33 12.51
C PRO A 77 22.77 8.77 11.50
N TYR A 78 22.51 8.91 10.21
CA TYR A 78 23.34 8.40 9.12
C TYR A 78 23.58 9.43 8.04
N ILE A 79 24.70 9.31 7.36
CA ILE A 79 25.06 10.06 6.15
C ILE A 79 25.17 9.13 4.96
N LEU A 80 24.76 9.60 3.79
CA LEU A 80 24.97 8.88 2.53
C LEU A 80 26.46 8.86 2.22
N LYS A 81 27.03 7.67 2.05
CA LYS A 81 28.43 7.46 1.69
C LYS A 81 28.60 7.20 0.19
N ALA A 82 27.71 6.38 -0.38
CA ALA A 82 27.72 6.06 -1.80
C ALA A 82 26.30 5.75 -2.29
N PHE A 83 26.05 6.10 -3.55
CA PHE A 83 24.85 5.69 -4.28
C PHE A 83 25.26 5.33 -5.71
N THR A 84 25.04 4.08 -6.08
CA THR A 84 25.23 3.60 -7.46
C THR A 84 23.91 2.98 -7.91
N SER A 85 23.29 3.58 -8.93
CA SER A 85 21.99 3.13 -9.47
C SER A 85 22.05 1.65 -9.85
N LYS A 86 20.98 0.90 -9.53
CA LYS A 86 20.86 -0.55 -9.78
C LYS A 86 22.05 -1.36 -9.25
N SER A 87 22.70 -0.92 -8.18
CA SER A 87 23.84 -1.59 -7.56
C SER A 87 23.80 -1.50 -6.04
N VAL A 88 24.09 -0.32 -5.46
CA VAL A 88 24.26 -0.20 -4.02
C VAL A 88 23.93 1.20 -3.49
N ILE A 89 23.37 1.24 -2.27
CA ILE A 89 23.31 2.45 -1.44
C ILE A 89 24.03 2.15 -0.13
N GLU A 90 24.98 2.99 0.24
CA GLU A 90 25.75 2.85 1.47
C GLU A 90 25.56 4.08 2.37
N TYR A 91 25.28 3.81 3.64
CA TYR A 91 25.22 4.82 4.69
C TYR A 91 26.26 4.51 5.77
N ALA A 92 26.81 5.57 6.35
CA ALA A 92 27.67 5.50 7.53
C ALA A 92 27.05 6.29 8.68
N LYS A 93 27.30 5.84 9.92
CA LYS A 93 26.87 6.54 11.13
C LYS A 93 27.38 7.98 11.13
N ASN A 94 26.50 8.92 11.42
CA ASN A 94 26.83 10.34 11.54
C ASN A 94 27.45 10.62 12.92
N GLN A 95 28.75 10.86 12.95
CA GLN A 95 29.48 11.14 14.20
C GLN A 95 29.11 12.51 14.83
N ASN A 96 28.41 13.37 14.08
CA ASN A 96 27.91 14.67 14.57
C ASN A 96 26.42 14.60 14.99
N TYR A 97 25.78 13.44 14.87
CA TYR A 97 24.39 13.26 15.29
C TYR A 97 24.28 13.44 16.81
N TRP A 98 23.28 14.20 17.25
CA TRP A 98 23.11 14.56 18.66
C TRP A 98 22.94 13.35 19.59
N ASP A 99 22.34 12.28 19.09
CA ASP A 99 22.05 11.03 19.83
C ASP A 99 22.87 9.84 19.29
N LYS A 100 24.09 10.11 18.83
CA LYS A 100 24.96 9.10 18.20
C LYS A 100 25.30 7.91 19.09
N ASP A 101 25.34 8.09 20.40
CA ASP A 101 25.71 7.04 21.35
C ASP A 101 24.65 5.94 21.43
N ASN A 102 23.42 6.25 21.04
CA ASN A 102 22.31 5.30 20.91
C ASN A 102 22.20 4.66 19.52
N VAL A 103 23.03 5.03 18.56
CA VAL A 103 23.11 4.40 17.23
C VAL A 103 24.09 3.24 17.28
N LYS A 104 23.60 2.01 17.15
CA LYS A 104 24.39 0.77 17.33
C LYS A 104 25.07 0.29 16.06
N VAL A 105 24.44 0.49 14.91
CA VAL A 105 24.95 0.02 13.61
C VAL A 105 25.80 1.11 12.96
N GLU A 106 27.06 0.81 12.67
CA GLU A 106 28.01 1.77 12.10
C GLU A 106 27.82 2.00 10.59
N ASN A 107 27.48 0.94 9.86
CA ASN A 107 27.34 0.97 8.41
C ASN A 107 26.09 0.22 7.96
N ILE A 108 25.41 0.77 6.96
CA ILE A 108 24.27 0.14 6.31
C ILE A 108 24.56 0.04 4.81
N LYS A 109 24.40 -1.15 4.27
CA LYS A 109 24.56 -1.41 2.84
C LYS A 109 23.26 -2.03 2.30
N LEU A 110 22.61 -1.32 1.37
CA LEU A 110 21.46 -1.80 0.64
C LEU A 110 21.91 -2.22 -0.76
N THR A 111 21.86 -3.50 -1.04
CA THR A 111 22.23 -4.04 -2.36
C THR A 111 20.99 -4.16 -3.22
N TYR A 112 21.07 -3.71 -4.48
CA TYR A 112 19.98 -3.82 -5.42
C TYR A 112 19.68 -5.30 -5.74
N TYR A 113 18.40 -5.62 -5.80
CA TYR A 113 17.87 -6.92 -6.17
C TYR A 113 16.76 -6.75 -7.20
N ASP A 114 16.90 -7.37 -8.37
CA ASP A 114 15.98 -7.23 -9.50
C ASP A 114 14.88 -8.29 -9.55
N GLY A 115 14.85 -9.21 -8.57
CA GLY A 115 13.86 -10.30 -8.50
C GLY A 115 14.20 -11.53 -9.34
N SER A 116 15.26 -11.51 -10.14
CA SER A 116 15.57 -12.59 -11.10
C SER A 116 16.18 -13.84 -10.45
N ASP A 117 17.06 -13.68 -9.44
CA ASP A 117 17.73 -14.77 -8.73
C ASP A 117 17.33 -14.78 -7.24
N GLN A 118 16.17 -15.39 -6.96
CA GLN A 118 15.64 -15.50 -5.59
C GLN A 118 16.58 -16.28 -4.65
N GLU A 119 17.37 -17.18 -5.18
CA GLU A 119 18.31 -18.00 -4.41
C GLU A 119 19.55 -17.21 -3.98
N SER A 120 19.88 -16.12 -4.66
CA SER A 120 21.01 -15.26 -4.31
C SER A 120 20.87 -14.62 -2.93
N LEU A 121 19.65 -14.36 -2.48
CA LEU A 121 19.42 -13.73 -1.18
C LEU A 121 19.92 -14.61 -0.03
N ILE A 122 19.54 -15.88 -0.03
CA ILE A 122 19.98 -16.81 1.02
C ILE A 122 21.45 -17.16 0.89
N ARG A 123 22.03 -17.24 -0.31
CA ARG A 123 23.48 -17.44 -0.50
C ARG A 123 24.27 -16.29 0.14
N ASN A 124 23.91 -15.05 -0.15
CA ASN A 124 24.56 -13.88 0.44
C ASN A 124 24.41 -13.79 1.96
N PHE A 125 23.29 -14.27 2.52
CA PHE A 125 23.12 -14.38 3.97
C PHE A 125 24.05 -15.47 4.55
N SER A 126 24.11 -16.63 3.93
CA SER A 126 24.97 -17.74 4.37
C SER A 126 26.46 -17.37 4.32
N ASP A 127 26.86 -16.60 3.31
CA ASP A 127 28.23 -16.08 3.14
C ASP A 127 28.55 -14.90 4.06
N GLY A 128 27.59 -14.43 4.84
CA GLY A 128 27.74 -13.30 5.77
C GLY A 128 27.69 -11.92 5.11
N ALA A 129 27.36 -11.83 3.82
CA ALA A 129 27.22 -10.55 3.12
C ALA A 129 25.94 -9.81 3.51
N TYR A 130 24.88 -10.53 3.88
CA TYR A 130 23.61 -9.95 4.33
C TYR A 130 23.32 -10.26 5.79
N SER A 131 22.72 -9.31 6.50
CA SER A 131 22.24 -9.48 7.87
C SER A 131 20.80 -10.01 7.94
N GLN A 132 20.10 -10.00 6.81
CA GLN A 132 18.74 -10.50 6.64
C GLN A 132 18.55 -10.98 5.20
N ALA A 133 17.85 -12.09 5.02
CA ALA A 133 17.43 -12.58 3.71
C ALA A 133 15.96 -12.98 3.73
N ARG A 134 15.22 -12.48 2.74
CA ARG A 134 13.90 -12.99 2.42
C ARG A 134 14.02 -14.36 1.78
N LEU A 135 13.11 -15.26 2.12
CA LEU A 135 12.99 -16.58 1.53
C LEU A 135 11.81 -16.64 0.56
N TYR A 136 11.96 -17.47 -0.45
CA TYR A 136 10.90 -17.74 -1.43
C TYR A 136 10.58 -19.24 -1.41
N PRO A 137 9.50 -19.66 -0.73
CA PRO A 137 9.11 -21.08 -0.64
C PRO A 137 8.82 -21.74 -1.99
N THR A 138 8.62 -20.94 -3.03
CA THR A 138 8.42 -21.40 -4.41
C THR A 138 9.72 -21.56 -5.21
N SER A 139 10.88 -21.21 -4.63
CA SER A 139 12.18 -21.40 -5.28
C SER A 139 12.64 -22.86 -5.25
N SER A 140 13.47 -23.26 -6.21
CA SER A 140 13.91 -24.66 -6.39
C SER A 140 14.74 -25.18 -5.22
N ASN A 141 15.49 -24.32 -4.53
CA ASN A 141 16.35 -24.69 -3.41
C ASN A 141 15.65 -24.67 -2.04
N TYR A 142 14.38 -24.29 -1.96
CA TYR A 142 13.71 -24.02 -0.68
C TYR A 142 13.70 -25.21 0.27
N ALA A 143 13.48 -26.42 -0.21
CA ALA A 143 13.49 -27.61 0.64
C ALA A 143 14.85 -27.82 1.37
N SER A 144 15.95 -27.44 0.74
CA SER A 144 17.29 -27.47 1.38
C SER A 144 17.43 -26.33 2.40
N VAL A 145 16.95 -25.13 2.06
CA VAL A 145 16.96 -23.96 2.95
C VAL A 145 16.12 -24.22 4.19
N GLU A 146 14.92 -24.75 4.02
CA GLU A 146 14.01 -25.08 5.13
C GLU A 146 14.65 -26.10 6.08
N LYS A 147 15.30 -27.15 5.54
CA LYS A 147 16.02 -28.14 6.35
C LYS A 147 17.16 -27.52 7.14
N GLN A 148 17.90 -26.57 6.53
CA GLN A 148 19.07 -25.95 7.16
C GLN A 148 18.66 -24.93 8.23
N TYR A 149 17.59 -24.17 8.00
CA TYR A 149 17.19 -23.00 8.82
C TYR A 149 15.84 -23.18 9.51
N LYS A 150 15.30 -24.40 9.63
CA LYS A 150 13.91 -24.63 10.10
C LYS A 150 13.58 -23.93 11.42
N ASP A 151 14.54 -23.84 12.35
CA ASP A 151 14.36 -23.22 13.66
C ASP A 151 14.60 -21.68 13.63
N ASN A 152 14.92 -21.13 12.45
CA ASN A 152 15.28 -19.74 12.24
C ASN A 152 14.39 -19.03 11.20
N ILE A 153 13.48 -19.76 10.53
CA ILE A 153 12.57 -19.16 9.56
C ILE A 153 11.43 -18.48 10.31
N ILE A 154 11.41 -17.18 10.27
CA ILE A 154 10.37 -16.35 10.91
C ILE A 154 9.56 -15.63 9.84
N TYR A 155 8.27 -15.40 10.11
CA TYR A 155 7.43 -14.53 9.28
C TYR A 155 7.44 -13.14 9.86
N THR A 156 7.83 -12.15 9.04
CA THR A 156 7.79 -10.75 9.47
C THR A 156 6.35 -10.30 9.71
N PRO A 157 6.10 -9.32 10.59
CA PRO A 157 4.78 -8.71 10.68
C PRO A 157 4.35 -8.09 9.35
N GLN A 158 3.05 -8.04 9.10
CA GLN A 158 2.48 -7.23 8.03
C GLN A 158 2.71 -5.74 8.33
N ASN A 159 3.02 -4.95 7.31
CA ASN A 159 3.31 -3.53 7.51
C ASN A 159 2.17 -2.62 6.99
N SER A 160 2.42 -1.31 6.94
CA SER A 160 1.43 -0.31 6.53
C SER A 160 1.07 -0.33 5.05
N THR A 161 1.83 -1.04 4.19
CA THR A 161 1.53 -1.08 2.76
C THR A 161 0.39 -2.04 2.47
N SER A 162 -0.67 -1.55 1.86
CA SER A 162 -1.77 -2.36 1.32
C SER A 162 -1.66 -2.40 -0.20
N TYR A 163 -1.59 -3.61 -0.77
CA TYR A 163 -1.69 -3.83 -2.21
C TYR A 163 -3.12 -4.21 -2.57
N PHE A 164 -3.57 -3.72 -3.71
CA PHE A 164 -4.95 -3.90 -4.16
C PHE A 164 -5.02 -3.91 -5.68
N PHE A 165 -6.03 -4.59 -6.20
CA PHE A 165 -6.46 -4.39 -7.57
C PHE A 165 -7.43 -3.21 -7.63
N SER A 166 -7.36 -2.43 -8.72
CA SER A 166 -8.30 -1.35 -9.01
C SER A 166 -8.83 -1.46 -10.42
N PHE A 167 -10.15 -1.32 -10.58
CA PHE A 167 -10.79 -1.31 -11.90
C PHE A 167 -10.66 0.05 -12.56
N ASN A 168 -10.28 0.04 -13.84
CA ASN A 168 -10.31 1.23 -14.68
C ASN A 168 -11.74 1.47 -15.20
N LEU A 169 -12.45 2.39 -14.56
CA LEU A 169 -13.87 2.70 -14.85
C LEU A 169 -14.08 3.42 -16.19
N ASN A 170 -13.00 3.91 -16.82
CA ASN A 170 -13.07 4.77 -18.00
C ASN A 170 -11.84 4.62 -18.91
N ARG A 171 -11.44 3.39 -19.20
CA ARG A 171 -10.26 3.12 -20.04
C ARG A 171 -10.33 3.82 -21.39
N LYS A 172 -9.22 4.47 -21.79
CA LYS A 172 -9.07 5.18 -23.06
C LYS A 172 -7.98 4.59 -23.95
N ALA A 173 -6.93 4.00 -23.37
CA ALA A 173 -5.84 3.39 -24.12
C ALA A 173 -6.07 1.87 -24.28
N TYR A 174 -5.80 1.36 -25.47
CA TYR A 174 -6.01 -0.06 -25.87
C TYR A 174 -4.85 -0.59 -26.70
N ASN A 175 -3.62 -0.10 -26.47
CA ASN A 175 -2.44 -0.59 -27.20
C ASN A 175 -2.05 -2.00 -26.76
N HIS A 176 -2.31 -2.33 -25.48
CA HIS A 176 -2.08 -3.65 -24.89
C HIS A 176 -3.43 -4.26 -24.49
N SER A 177 -4.15 -4.78 -25.47
CA SER A 177 -5.50 -5.26 -25.25
C SER A 177 -5.78 -6.57 -26.01
N SER A 178 -6.49 -7.49 -25.35
CA SER A 178 -7.08 -8.69 -25.96
C SER A 178 -8.30 -8.38 -26.83
N LYS A 179 -8.90 -7.19 -26.68
CA LYS A 179 -10.11 -6.76 -27.36
C LYS A 179 -9.80 -6.29 -28.77
N THR A 180 -10.41 -6.91 -29.76
CA THR A 180 -10.17 -6.63 -31.18
C THR A 180 -11.26 -5.79 -31.83
N ILE A 181 -12.42 -5.67 -31.21
CA ILE A 181 -13.58 -4.91 -31.71
C ILE A 181 -14.14 -3.98 -30.63
N ASP A 182 -14.81 -2.92 -31.06
CA ASP A 182 -15.34 -1.90 -30.14
C ASP A 182 -16.47 -2.44 -29.24
N ALA A 183 -17.25 -3.43 -29.70
CA ALA A 183 -18.26 -4.07 -28.87
C ALA A 183 -17.68 -4.72 -27.62
N GLN A 184 -16.50 -5.37 -27.72
CA GLN A 184 -15.79 -5.93 -26.55
C GLN A 184 -15.33 -4.86 -25.57
N LYS A 185 -14.80 -3.72 -26.08
CA LYS A 185 -14.39 -2.59 -25.24
C LYS A 185 -15.58 -1.99 -24.48
N THR A 186 -16.69 -1.77 -25.18
CA THR A 186 -17.91 -1.22 -24.61
C THR A 186 -18.51 -2.18 -23.57
N SER A 187 -18.56 -3.47 -23.88
CA SER A 187 -19.07 -4.52 -22.97
C SER A 187 -18.22 -4.60 -21.69
N THR A 188 -16.90 -4.57 -21.81
CA THR A 188 -16.01 -4.57 -20.63
C THR A 188 -16.19 -3.31 -19.78
N THR A 189 -16.28 -2.12 -20.40
CA THR A 189 -16.53 -0.88 -19.66
C THR A 189 -17.85 -0.91 -18.91
N ALA A 190 -18.94 -1.37 -19.55
CA ALA A 190 -20.24 -1.49 -18.92
C ALA A 190 -20.21 -2.48 -17.74
N ALA A 191 -19.56 -3.65 -17.92
CA ALA A 191 -19.39 -4.63 -16.87
C ALA A 191 -18.61 -4.08 -15.67
N ILE A 192 -17.47 -3.42 -15.91
CA ILE A 192 -16.64 -2.81 -14.85
C ILE A 192 -17.40 -1.72 -14.08
N GLN A 193 -18.29 -0.97 -14.74
CA GLN A 193 -19.13 0.05 -14.08
C GLN A 193 -20.31 -0.54 -13.30
N ASN A 194 -20.63 -1.82 -13.48
CA ASN A 194 -21.69 -2.53 -12.73
C ASN A 194 -21.12 -3.03 -11.38
N LYS A 195 -21.78 -2.68 -10.26
CA LYS A 195 -21.34 -3.06 -8.91
C LYS A 195 -21.35 -4.57 -8.69
N ASP A 196 -22.42 -5.25 -9.08
CA ASP A 196 -22.57 -6.70 -8.86
C ASP A 196 -21.50 -7.49 -9.63
N PHE A 197 -21.10 -6.98 -10.81
CA PHE A 197 -19.98 -7.56 -11.56
C PHE A 197 -18.64 -7.44 -10.81
N ARG A 198 -18.34 -6.26 -10.26
CA ARG A 198 -17.12 -6.06 -9.47
C ARG A 198 -17.12 -6.90 -8.19
N GLN A 199 -18.27 -7.00 -7.51
CA GLN A 199 -18.44 -7.87 -6.34
C GLN A 199 -18.24 -9.34 -6.69
N ALA A 200 -18.78 -9.80 -7.83
CA ALA A 200 -18.56 -11.16 -8.31
C ALA A 200 -17.07 -11.47 -8.48
N ILE A 201 -16.28 -10.56 -9.05
CA ILE A 201 -14.82 -10.71 -9.18
C ILE A 201 -14.17 -10.74 -7.78
N ASN A 202 -14.58 -9.86 -6.86
CA ASN A 202 -14.03 -9.80 -5.50
C ASN A 202 -14.28 -11.10 -4.71
N PHE A 203 -15.51 -11.63 -4.76
CA PHE A 203 -15.85 -12.91 -4.13
C PHE A 203 -15.22 -14.13 -4.82
N ALA A 204 -14.87 -14.03 -6.11
CA ALA A 204 -14.19 -15.09 -6.87
C ALA A 204 -12.67 -15.10 -6.63
N PHE A 205 -12.10 -14.04 -6.06
CA PHE A 205 -10.68 -13.91 -5.84
C PHE A 205 -10.18 -14.68 -4.62
N ASP A 206 -9.51 -15.81 -4.84
CA ASP A 206 -8.83 -16.59 -3.78
C ASP A 206 -7.48 -15.97 -3.42
N ARG A 207 -7.48 -15.14 -2.37
CA ARG A 207 -6.29 -14.47 -1.85
C ARG A 207 -5.30 -15.45 -1.23
N THR A 208 -5.78 -16.58 -0.73
CA THR A 208 -4.92 -17.62 -0.16
C THR A 208 -4.05 -18.25 -1.25
N SER A 209 -4.65 -18.66 -2.36
CA SER A 209 -3.92 -19.17 -3.52
C SER A 209 -2.98 -18.13 -4.12
N PHE A 210 -3.40 -16.86 -4.16
CA PHE A 210 -2.58 -15.73 -4.60
C PHE A 210 -1.36 -15.51 -3.68
N GLY A 211 -1.55 -15.54 -2.36
CA GLY A 211 -0.48 -15.42 -1.38
C GLY A 211 0.50 -16.60 -1.42
N ALA A 212 0.01 -17.81 -1.70
CA ALA A 212 0.83 -19.00 -1.82
C ALA A 212 1.87 -18.92 -2.95
N GLN A 213 1.62 -18.13 -4.01
CA GLN A 213 2.58 -17.92 -5.10
C GLN A 213 3.86 -17.24 -4.61
N MET A 214 3.83 -16.54 -3.49
CA MET A 214 4.97 -15.84 -2.91
C MET A 214 5.51 -16.54 -1.66
N ASN A 215 4.63 -16.96 -0.76
CA ASN A 215 4.99 -17.46 0.56
C ASN A 215 4.89 -18.99 0.68
N GLY A 216 4.53 -19.69 -0.40
CA GLY A 216 4.22 -21.12 -0.33
C GLY A 216 2.92 -21.39 0.44
N LYS A 217 2.56 -22.68 0.55
CA LYS A 217 1.30 -23.10 1.16
C LYS A 217 1.19 -22.70 2.65
N ASP A 218 2.25 -22.90 3.41
CA ASP A 218 2.24 -22.69 4.87
C ASP A 218 2.25 -21.21 5.27
N GLY A 219 2.76 -20.34 4.39
CA GLY A 219 2.80 -18.90 4.57
C GLY A 219 1.71 -18.14 3.80
N ALA A 220 0.82 -18.85 3.10
CA ALA A 220 -0.12 -18.26 2.15
C ALA A 220 -1.00 -17.16 2.76
N THR A 221 -1.50 -17.35 3.97
CA THR A 221 -2.37 -16.38 4.63
C THR A 221 -1.62 -15.23 5.32
N LYS A 222 -0.33 -15.41 5.63
CA LYS A 222 0.47 -14.46 6.45
C LYS A 222 0.59 -13.04 5.89
N LEU A 223 0.28 -12.83 4.62
CA LEU A 223 0.34 -11.52 3.97
C LEU A 223 -1.02 -11.01 3.50
N ILE A 224 -2.11 -11.77 3.71
CA ILE A 224 -3.43 -11.38 3.23
C ILE A 224 -3.92 -10.15 3.99
N ARG A 225 -4.45 -9.17 3.23
CA ARG A 225 -5.11 -7.98 3.73
C ARG A 225 -6.35 -7.69 2.89
N SER A 226 -7.50 -7.58 3.54
CA SER A 226 -8.80 -7.39 2.91
C SER A 226 -9.33 -5.95 3.00
N LEU A 227 -8.56 -5.03 3.59
CA LEU A 227 -8.88 -3.62 3.71
C LEU A 227 -7.78 -2.75 3.07
N LEU A 228 -8.16 -1.56 2.62
CA LEU A 228 -7.20 -0.55 2.18
C LEU A 228 -6.49 0.06 3.39
N VAL A 229 -7.24 0.51 4.40
CA VAL A 229 -6.69 0.90 5.70
C VAL A 229 -6.31 -0.37 6.47
N PRO A 230 -5.04 -0.53 6.90
CA PRO A 230 -4.66 -1.70 7.70
C PRO A 230 -5.52 -1.84 8.97
N PRO A 231 -5.98 -3.04 9.34
CA PRO A 231 -6.88 -3.25 10.49
C PRO A 231 -6.43 -2.57 11.79
N SER A 232 -5.14 -2.68 12.12
CA SER A 232 -4.56 -2.16 13.36
C SER A 232 -3.88 -0.78 13.20
N PHE A 233 -4.17 -0.05 12.11
CA PHE A 233 -3.57 1.26 11.84
C PHE A 233 -4.03 2.33 12.83
N VAL A 234 -5.32 2.34 13.15
CA VAL A 234 -5.94 3.16 14.18
C VAL A 234 -6.93 2.33 14.99
N GLN A 235 -7.30 2.81 16.15
CA GLN A 235 -8.30 2.18 17.01
C GLN A 235 -9.52 3.08 17.21
N VAL A 236 -10.69 2.46 17.37
CA VAL A 236 -11.95 3.10 17.71
C VAL A 236 -12.42 2.50 19.05
N ASP A 237 -12.54 3.28 20.09
CA ASP A 237 -12.86 2.79 21.44
C ASP A 237 -11.98 1.60 21.87
N GLY A 238 -10.69 1.63 21.54
CA GLY A 238 -9.72 0.57 21.86
C GLY A 238 -9.86 -0.72 21.06
N LYS A 239 -10.72 -0.77 20.02
CA LYS A 239 -10.86 -1.88 19.06
C LYS A 239 -10.17 -1.54 17.76
N ASP A 240 -9.77 -2.55 17.01
CA ASP A 240 -9.19 -2.35 15.69
C ASP A 240 -10.19 -1.70 14.72
N PHE A 241 -9.67 -0.91 13.79
CA PHE A 241 -10.48 -0.24 12.76
C PHE A 241 -11.34 -1.22 11.94
N SER A 242 -10.82 -2.43 11.70
CA SER A 242 -11.56 -3.48 10.99
C SER A 242 -12.87 -3.88 11.69
N ASP A 243 -12.90 -3.91 13.01
CA ASP A 243 -14.12 -4.26 13.76
C ASP A 243 -15.26 -3.27 13.47
N GLU A 244 -14.90 -1.98 13.38
CA GLU A 244 -15.87 -0.94 13.06
C GLU A 244 -16.35 -1.02 11.60
N VAL A 245 -15.46 -1.34 10.66
CA VAL A 245 -15.83 -1.57 9.25
C VAL A 245 -16.75 -2.80 9.12
N GLU A 246 -16.40 -3.91 9.78
CA GLU A 246 -17.20 -5.14 9.79
C GLU A 246 -18.63 -4.90 10.29
N SER A 247 -18.80 -4.03 11.28
CA SER A 247 -20.11 -3.69 11.84
C SER A 247 -21.04 -3.00 10.83
N LYS A 248 -20.46 -2.31 9.85
CA LYS A 248 -21.20 -1.50 8.86
C LYS A 248 -21.49 -2.26 7.57
N LEU A 249 -20.66 -3.22 7.18
CA LEU A 249 -20.79 -3.92 5.90
C LEU A 249 -22.16 -4.61 5.70
N PRO A 250 -22.76 -5.30 6.68
CA PRO A 250 -24.05 -5.96 6.48
C PRO A 250 -25.21 -5.00 6.16
N THR A 251 -25.03 -3.70 6.36
CA THR A 251 -26.03 -2.70 5.95
C THR A 251 -26.16 -2.53 4.44
N TYR A 252 -25.13 -2.95 3.68
CA TYR A 252 -25.11 -2.91 2.22
C TYR A 252 -25.75 -4.17 1.59
N GLY A 253 -25.67 -5.31 2.28
CA GLY A 253 -26.30 -6.54 1.80
C GLY A 253 -25.90 -7.77 2.62
N ASP A 254 -26.74 -8.83 2.50
CA ASP A 254 -26.54 -10.09 3.20
C ASP A 254 -25.27 -10.84 2.75
N GLU A 255 -24.77 -10.52 1.54
CA GLU A 255 -23.52 -11.08 1.01
C GLU A 255 -22.31 -10.78 1.89
N TRP A 256 -22.36 -9.71 2.69
CA TRP A 256 -21.31 -9.34 3.62
C TRP A 256 -21.46 -9.96 5.02
N SER A 257 -22.54 -10.70 5.27
CA SER A 257 -22.74 -11.35 6.57
C SER A 257 -21.64 -12.38 6.85
N GLY A 258 -21.04 -12.29 8.05
CA GLY A 258 -19.99 -13.20 8.52
C GLY A 258 -18.59 -12.94 7.93
N VAL A 259 -18.42 -11.92 7.10
CA VAL A 259 -17.10 -11.50 6.61
C VAL A 259 -16.27 -10.92 7.76
N LYS A 260 -15.01 -11.34 7.84
CA LYS A 260 -13.99 -10.86 8.76
C LYS A 260 -12.88 -10.18 7.99
N LEU A 261 -12.45 -9.01 8.48
CA LEU A 261 -11.53 -8.13 7.77
C LEU A 261 -10.18 -7.94 8.48
N THR A 262 -9.96 -8.67 9.58
CA THR A 262 -8.64 -8.73 10.22
C THR A 262 -7.61 -9.35 9.27
N ASP A 263 -6.36 -8.96 9.41
CA ASP A 263 -5.26 -9.47 8.59
C ASP A 263 -5.05 -10.99 8.71
N ALA A 264 -4.31 -11.56 7.77
CA ALA A 264 -3.89 -12.95 7.70
C ALA A 264 -5.01 -13.98 7.53
N GLN A 265 -6.13 -13.59 6.94
CA GLN A 265 -7.24 -14.47 6.59
C GLN A 265 -7.96 -13.99 5.32
N ASP A 266 -8.66 -14.92 4.64
CA ASP A 266 -9.51 -14.62 3.50
C ASP A 266 -10.92 -15.16 3.74
N THR A 267 -11.81 -14.33 4.25
CA THR A 267 -13.23 -14.65 4.47
C THR A 267 -14.13 -14.03 3.41
N ILE A 268 -13.58 -13.21 2.51
CA ILE A 268 -14.31 -12.64 1.38
C ILE A 268 -14.46 -13.69 0.27
N TYR A 269 -13.41 -14.47 -0.02
CA TYR A 269 -13.46 -15.49 -1.05
C TYR A 269 -14.60 -16.47 -0.83
N ASN A 270 -15.54 -16.52 -1.79
CA ASN A 270 -16.69 -17.42 -1.75
C ASN A 270 -17.26 -17.60 -3.17
N ALA A 271 -17.01 -18.75 -3.77
CA ALA A 271 -17.42 -19.03 -5.15
C ALA A 271 -18.96 -19.02 -5.36
N ASP A 272 -19.75 -19.37 -4.34
CA ASP A 272 -21.20 -19.35 -4.45
C ASP A 272 -21.74 -17.92 -4.42
N LYS A 273 -21.22 -17.06 -3.53
CA LYS A 273 -21.50 -15.62 -3.54
C LYS A 273 -21.07 -14.97 -4.87
N ALA A 274 -19.89 -15.32 -5.38
CA ALA A 274 -19.41 -14.85 -6.67
C ALA A 274 -20.39 -15.17 -7.80
N LYS A 275 -20.89 -16.39 -7.86
CA LYS A 275 -21.89 -16.81 -8.86
C LYS A 275 -23.22 -16.08 -8.69
N ALA A 276 -23.65 -15.86 -7.45
CA ALA A 276 -24.90 -15.16 -7.17
C ALA A 276 -24.86 -13.70 -7.63
N GLU A 277 -23.77 -12.99 -7.28
CA GLU A 277 -23.58 -11.60 -7.72
C GLU A 277 -23.39 -11.52 -9.25
N PHE A 278 -22.66 -12.47 -9.83
CA PHE A 278 -22.51 -12.53 -11.27
C PHE A 278 -23.83 -12.75 -12.00
N ALA A 279 -24.72 -13.57 -11.47
CA ALA A 279 -26.05 -13.80 -12.07
C ALA A 279 -26.88 -12.49 -12.12
N LYS A 280 -26.87 -11.69 -11.05
CA LYS A 280 -27.50 -10.36 -11.02
C LYS A 280 -26.88 -9.43 -12.07
N ALA A 281 -25.54 -9.36 -12.08
CA ALA A 281 -24.81 -8.54 -13.05
C ALA A 281 -25.13 -8.94 -14.49
N LYS A 282 -25.12 -10.23 -14.79
CA LYS A 282 -25.37 -10.77 -16.15
C LYS A 282 -26.75 -10.40 -16.65
N GLU A 283 -27.79 -10.54 -15.82
CA GLU A 283 -29.15 -10.15 -16.16
C GLU A 283 -29.25 -8.68 -16.54
N ALA A 284 -28.71 -7.80 -15.70
CA ALA A 284 -28.69 -6.34 -15.93
C ALA A 284 -27.88 -5.97 -17.19
N LEU A 285 -26.68 -6.53 -17.35
CA LEU A 285 -25.79 -6.23 -18.47
C LEU A 285 -26.33 -6.74 -19.81
N GLN A 286 -26.98 -7.91 -19.83
CA GLN A 286 -27.65 -8.42 -21.04
C GLN A 286 -28.80 -7.53 -21.49
N ALA A 287 -29.54 -6.94 -20.52
CA ALA A 287 -30.59 -5.96 -20.82
C ALA A 287 -30.04 -4.67 -21.45
N GLU A 288 -28.77 -4.33 -21.16
CA GLU A 288 -28.03 -3.21 -21.77
C GLU A 288 -27.38 -3.60 -23.12
N GLY A 289 -27.49 -4.85 -23.57
CA GLY A 289 -26.88 -5.33 -24.81
C GLY A 289 -25.39 -5.71 -24.69
N VAL A 290 -24.92 -5.97 -23.49
CA VAL A 290 -23.52 -6.38 -23.24
C VAL A 290 -23.28 -7.80 -23.75
N GLU A 291 -22.19 -7.99 -24.48
CA GLU A 291 -21.75 -9.28 -25.02
C GLU A 291 -20.79 -10.00 -24.07
N PHE A 292 -20.93 -11.31 -23.94
CA PHE A 292 -20.07 -12.18 -23.14
C PHE A 292 -19.25 -13.12 -24.04
N PRO A 293 -18.07 -13.58 -23.60
CA PRO A 293 -17.44 -13.30 -22.30
C PRO A 293 -16.92 -11.86 -22.19
N ILE A 294 -16.86 -11.36 -20.95
CA ILE A 294 -16.17 -10.10 -20.64
C ILE A 294 -14.67 -10.38 -20.57
N HIS A 295 -13.90 -9.66 -21.35
CA HIS A 295 -12.43 -9.72 -21.38
C HIS A 295 -11.82 -8.62 -20.51
N ILE A 296 -11.02 -8.99 -19.49
CA ILE A 296 -10.38 -8.09 -18.56
C ILE A 296 -8.86 -8.16 -18.75
N ASP A 297 -8.27 -7.13 -19.34
CA ASP A 297 -6.82 -7.02 -19.50
C ASP A 297 -6.16 -6.61 -18.17
N VAL A 298 -5.18 -7.40 -17.72
CA VAL A 298 -4.39 -7.16 -16.51
C VAL A 298 -2.91 -7.12 -16.88
N PRO A 299 -2.25 -5.95 -16.78
CA PRO A 299 -0.85 -5.80 -17.14
C PRO A 299 0.08 -6.40 -16.10
N VAL A 300 1.17 -6.99 -16.53
CA VAL A 300 2.25 -7.46 -15.66
C VAL A 300 3.61 -7.23 -16.34
N ASP A 301 4.60 -6.82 -15.56
CA ASP A 301 5.99 -6.86 -15.99
C ASP A 301 6.42 -8.33 -16.12
N GLN A 302 6.80 -8.77 -17.32
CA GLN A 302 7.20 -10.14 -17.60
C GLN A 302 8.46 -10.58 -16.85
N THR A 303 9.27 -9.63 -16.36
CA THR A 303 10.49 -9.90 -15.59
C THR A 303 10.19 -10.15 -14.11
N ASP A 304 9.07 -9.65 -13.57
CA ASP A 304 8.61 -9.96 -12.21
C ASP A 304 7.85 -11.29 -12.19
N LYS A 305 8.59 -12.37 -11.98
CA LYS A 305 8.03 -13.72 -11.94
C LYS A 305 6.95 -13.92 -10.87
N VAL A 306 7.07 -13.23 -9.73
CA VAL A 306 6.10 -13.32 -8.63
C VAL A 306 4.80 -12.62 -9.02
N LEU A 307 4.89 -11.45 -9.63
CA LEU A 307 3.71 -10.73 -10.13
C LEU A 307 2.98 -11.55 -11.20
N VAL A 308 3.71 -12.13 -12.16
CA VAL A 308 3.14 -13.01 -13.20
C VAL A 308 2.44 -14.22 -12.56
N GLN A 309 3.06 -14.91 -11.62
CA GLN A 309 2.47 -16.09 -10.96
C GLN A 309 1.23 -15.72 -10.15
N ARG A 310 1.27 -14.63 -9.39
CA ARG A 310 0.12 -14.14 -8.62
C ARG A 310 -1.04 -13.75 -9.52
N THR A 311 -0.78 -13.02 -10.59
CA THR A 311 -1.83 -12.61 -11.54
C THR A 311 -2.45 -13.81 -12.23
N ASN A 312 -1.67 -14.85 -12.57
CA ASN A 312 -2.19 -16.10 -13.08
C ASN A 312 -3.03 -16.86 -12.03
N SER A 313 -2.69 -16.81 -10.75
CA SER A 313 -3.50 -17.38 -9.67
C SER A 313 -4.84 -16.65 -9.54
N PHE A 314 -4.85 -15.32 -9.63
CA PHE A 314 -6.07 -14.51 -9.71
C PHE A 314 -6.94 -14.92 -10.89
N LYS A 315 -6.37 -14.99 -12.11
CA LYS A 315 -7.04 -15.49 -13.30
C LYS A 315 -7.70 -16.85 -13.06
N GLN A 316 -6.96 -17.81 -12.54
CA GLN A 316 -7.45 -19.18 -12.31
C GLN A 316 -8.63 -19.19 -11.33
N SER A 317 -8.57 -18.46 -10.23
CA SER A 317 -9.66 -18.44 -9.25
C SER A 317 -10.93 -17.79 -9.80
N VAL A 318 -10.81 -16.68 -10.51
CA VAL A 318 -11.94 -15.96 -11.11
C VAL A 318 -12.59 -16.80 -12.20
N GLU A 319 -11.82 -17.34 -13.13
CA GLU A 319 -12.34 -18.15 -14.24
C GLU A 319 -12.93 -19.49 -13.75
N ALA A 320 -12.36 -20.10 -12.71
CA ALA A 320 -12.93 -21.31 -12.11
C ALA A 320 -14.27 -21.06 -11.42
N ALA A 321 -14.43 -19.90 -10.77
CA ALA A 321 -15.68 -19.56 -10.09
C ALA A 321 -16.79 -19.14 -11.07
N LEU A 322 -16.47 -18.33 -12.09
CA LEU A 322 -17.46 -17.66 -12.95
C LEU A 322 -17.64 -18.32 -14.32
N GLY A 323 -16.67 -19.13 -14.78
CA GLY A 323 -16.64 -19.74 -16.11
C GLY A 323 -16.05 -18.81 -17.18
N GLN A 324 -15.22 -19.38 -18.07
CA GLN A 324 -14.59 -18.62 -19.17
C GLN A 324 -15.59 -18.16 -20.23
N GLU A 325 -16.76 -18.78 -20.31
CA GLU A 325 -17.86 -18.33 -21.14
C GLU A 325 -18.51 -17.03 -20.63
N ASN A 326 -18.17 -16.62 -19.43
CA ASN A 326 -18.67 -15.42 -18.78
C ASN A 326 -17.57 -14.35 -18.60
N VAL A 327 -16.42 -14.74 -18.08
CA VAL A 327 -15.30 -13.82 -17.79
C VAL A 327 -13.97 -14.47 -18.17
N VAL A 328 -13.15 -13.74 -18.90
CA VAL A 328 -11.78 -14.11 -19.25
C VAL A 328 -10.82 -13.06 -18.69
N ILE A 329 -9.87 -13.49 -17.89
CA ILE A 329 -8.78 -12.63 -17.42
C ILE A 329 -7.62 -12.77 -18.38
N ASP A 330 -7.31 -11.69 -19.11
CA ASP A 330 -6.24 -11.64 -20.09
C ASP A 330 -5.00 -11.01 -19.49
N VAL A 331 -4.06 -11.86 -19.06
CA VAL A 331 -2.78 -11.41 -18.47
C VAL A 331 -1.89 -10.87 -19.58
N GLN A 332 -1.70 -9.56 -19.62
CA GLN A 332 -0.88 -8.84 -20.59
C GLN A 332 0.57 -8.76 -20.08
N GLN A 333 1.40 -9.74 -20.48
CA GLN A 333 2.83 -9.73 -20.16
C GLN A 333 3.55 -8.72 -21.04
N MET A 334 4.20 -7.75 -20.42
CA MET A 334 4.84 -6.61 -21.09
C MET A 334 6.33 -6.55 -20.74
N SER A 335 7.10 -5.85 -21.55
CA SER A 335 8.43 -5.38 -21.13
C SER A 335 8.30 -4.43 -19.94
N THR A 336 9.36 -4.27 -19.14
CA THR A 336 9.37 -3.32 -18.03
C THR A 336 9.01 -1.91 -18.49
N ASP A 337 9.59 -1.46 -19.61
CA ASP A 337 9.31 -0.12 -20.15
C ASP A 337 7.85 0.06 -20.59
N ASP A 338 7.24 -0.95 -21.24
CA ASP A 338 5.83 -0.89 -21.63
C ASP A 338 4.92 -0.92 -20.41
N TYR A 339 5.22 -1.76 -19.42
CA TYR A 339 4.48 -1.82 -18.15
C TYR A 339 4.54 -0.49 -17.40
N ASP A 340 5.74 0.08 -17.27
CA ASP A 340 5.94 1.36 -16.62
C ASP A 340 5.17 2.48 -17.31
N ASN A 341 5.24 2.57 -18.64
CA ASN A 341 4.60 3.65 -19.38
C ASN A 341 3.07 3.51 -19.51
N SER A 342 2.54 2.29 -19.46
CA SER A 342 1.10 2.04 -19.63
C SER A 342 0.34 1.77 -18.32
N ALA A 343 1.05 1.48 -17.22
CA ALA A 343 0.44 1.18 -15.94
C ALA A 343 1.11 1.93 -14.78
N TYR A 344 2.36 1.58 -14.41
CA TYR A 344 2.96 2.03 -13.14
C TYR A 344 3.28 3.53 -13.14
N PHE A 345 4.00 4.03 -14.14
CA PHE A 345 4.36 5.45 -14.27
C PHE A 345 3.49 6.23 -15.24
N ALA A 346 2.41 5.66 -15.77
CA ALA A 346 1.44 6.42 -16.54
C ALA A 346 0.86 7.55 -15.66
N GLU A 347 0.99 8.79 -16.10
CA GLU A 347 0.71 9.99 -15.29
C GLU A 347 -0.76 10.45 -15.36
N THR A 348 -1.51 9.98 -16.36
CA THR A 348 -2.89 10.41 -16.59
C THR A 348 -3.81 9.22 -16.78
N ALA A 349 -5.10 9.39 -16.45
CA ALA A 349 -6.12 8.39 -16.67
C ALA A 349 -6.18 7.92 -18.14
N ALA A 350 -5.93 8.81 -19.10
CA ALA A 350 -5.94 8.49 -20.52
C ALA A 350 -4.78 7.58 -20.96
N GLN A 351 -3.68 7.57 -20.22
CA GLN A 351 -2.51 6.73 -20.51
C GLN A 351 -2.63 5.32 -19.88
N LYS A 352 -3.50 5.13 -18.88
CA LYS A 352 -3.70 3.84 -18.20
C LYS A 352 -4.31 2.82 -19.16
N ASP A 353 -3.50 1.88 -19.62
CA ASP A 353 -3.81 0.91 -20.66
C ASP A 353 -4.13 -0.48 -20.08
N TYR A 354 -5.16 -0.55 -19.26
CA TYR A 354 -5.64 -1.77 -18.61
C TYR A 354 -7.11 -1.66 -18.19
N ASP A 355 -7.73 -2.78 -17.92
CA ASP A 355 -9.07 -2.85 -17.30
C ASP A 355 -8.98 -3.03 -15.78
N LEU A 356 -7.98 -3.76 -15.32
CA LEU A 356 -7.71 -4.02 -13.91
C LEU A 356 -6.19 -4.02 -13.67
N ASN A 357 -5.73 -3.33 -12.63
CA ASN A 357 -4.30 -3.28 -12.31
C ASN A 357 -4.05 -3.41 -10.81
N ILE A 358 -2.91 -3.98 -10.46
CA ILE A 358 -2.44 -4.02 -9.07
C ILE A 358 -1.64 -2.77 -8.73
N SER A 359 -1.96 -2.16 -7.62
CA SER A 359 -1.29 -1.00 -7.05
C SER A 359 -1.07 -1.18 -5.56
N GLY A 360 -0.39 -0.24 -4.93
CA GLY A 360 -0.18 -0.23 -3.49
C GLY A 360 -0.19 1.18 -2.92
N TRP A 361 -0.51 1.28 -1.64
CA TRP A 361 -0.43 2.51 -0.87
C TRP A 361 0.07 2.27 0.54
N SER A 362 0.82 3.22 1.06
CA SER A 362 1.30 3.25 2.45
C SER A 362 0.94 4.59 3.07
N ALA A 363 0.72 4.61 4.38
CA ALA A 363 0.35 5.83 5.08
C ALA A 363 1.42 6.93 4.97
N ASP A 364 1.00 8.14 4.61
CA ASP A 364 1.84 9.34 4.69
C ASP A 364 1.83 9.95 6.08
N TYR A 365 0.70 9.82 6.79
CA TYR A 365 0.49 10.32 8.15
C TYR A 365 -0.52 9.45 8.89
N GLN A 366 -0.59 9.57 10.22
CA GLN A 366 -1.34 8.69 11.11
C GLN A 366 -2.83 9.06 11.19
N ASP A 367 -3.55 8.90 10.08
CA ASP A 367 -5.01 9.10 10.00
C ASP A 367 -5.57 8.28 8.84
N PRO A 368 -6.78 7.65 8.95
CA PRO A 368 -7.36 6.84 7.86
C PRO A 368 -7.52 7.58 6.54
N SER A 369 -7.64 8.92 6.57
CA SER A 369 -7.74 9.74 5.36
C SER A 369 -6.57 9.55 4.40
N THR A 370 -5.39 9.19 4.90
CA THR A 370 -4.20 8.94 4.06
C THR A 370 -4.41 7.80 3.06
N TYR A 371 -5.27 6.82 3.41
CA TYR A 371 -5.62 5.70 2.52
C TYR A 371 -6.91 5.94 1.74
N LEU A 372 -7.88 6.63 2.34
CA LEU A 372 -9.21 6.71 1.75
C LEU A 372 -9.37 7.92 0.83
N ASN A 373 -8.73 9.05 1.17
CA ASN A 373 -8.83 10.27 0.34
C ASN A 373 -8.12 10.13 -1.03
N ILE A 374 -7.27 9.11 -1.23
CA ILE A 374 -6.60 8.88 -2.53
C ILE A 374 -7.58 8.58 -3.67
N PHE A 375 -8.80 8.12 -3.33
CA PHE A 375 -9.91 7.89 -4.27
C PHE A 375 -11.03 8.93 -4.19
N ASN A 376 -10.84 10.05 -3.46
CA ASN A 376 -11.78 11.15 -3.48
C ASN A 376 -11.92 11.70 -4.90
N PRO A 377 -13.12 11.74 -5.52
CA PRO A 377 -13.29 12.10 -6.93
C PRO A 377 -12.88 13.53 -7.27
N GLU A 378 -12.75 14.43 -6.28
CA GLU A 378 -12.29 15.81 -6.51
C GLU A 378 -10.79 16.01 -6.27
N THR A 379 -10.19 15.27 -5.33
CA THR A 379 -8.85 15.58 -4.83
C THR A 379 -7.91 14.37 -4.78
N GLY A 380 -8.40 13.16 -5.04
CA GLY A 380 -7.66 11.91 -4.84
C GLY A 380 -6.37 11.82 -5.67
N ASP A 381 -5.29 11.37 -5.05
CA ASP A 381 -3.95 11.40 -5.65
C ASP A 381 -3.71 10.29 -6.68
N ILE A 382 -4.52 9.23 -6.67
CA ILE A 382 -4.40 8.11 -7.62
C ILE A 382 -5.73 7.79 -8.33
N LEU A 383 -6.55 8.80 -8.58
CA LEU A 383 -7.78 8.65 -9.37
C LEU A 383 -7.53 8.14 -10.78
N ASP A 384 -6.39 8.47 -11.37
CA ASP A 384 -5.94 7.96 -12.65
C ASP A 384 -5.88 6.43 -12.70
N ASN A 385 -5.56 5.76 -11.58
CA ASN A 385 -5.55 4.30 -11.50
C ASN A 385 -6.93 3.67 -11.72
N ILE A 386 -8.00 4.40 -11.41
CA ILE A 386 -9.38 3.98 -11.70
C ILE A 386 -9.99 4.67 -12.93
N GLY A 387 -9.14 5.27 -13.77
CA GLY A 387 -9.54 5.85 -15.05
C GLY A 387 -10.25 7.22 -14.93
N LEU A 388 -10.14 7.90 -13.79
CA LEU A 388 -10.77 9.18 -13.52
C LEU A 388 -9.75 10.30 -13.33
N GLU A 389 -10.19 11.54 -13.49
CA GLU A 389 -9.41 12.74 -13.23
C GLU A 389 -10.07 13.59 -12.16
N LYS A 390 -9.28 14.30 -11.36
CA LYS A 390 -9.73 15.16 -10.25
C LYS A 390 -10.78 16.18 -10.73
N GLY A 391 -11.96 16.13 -10.14
CA GLY A 391 -13.07 17.04 -10.45
C GLY A 391 -13.70 16.87 -11.84
N LYS A 392 -13.39 15.77 -12.55
CA LYS A 392 -13.94 15.46 -13.87
C LYS A 392 -14.72 14.15 -13.88
N ASN A 393 -15.24 13.76 -15.07
CA ASN A 393 -15.93 12.48 -15.29
C ASN A 393 -17.16 12.30 -14.39
N GLN A 394 -17.93 13.38 -14.18
CA GLN A 394 -19.04 13.42 -13.24
C GLN A 394 -20.16 12.43 -13.54
N ASP A 395 -20.36 12.10 -14.81
CA ASP A 395 -21.28 11.06 -15.28
C ASP A 395 -20.91 9.67 -14.74
N ILE A 396 -19.62 9.32 -14.80
CA ILE A 396 -19.11 8.04 -14.29
C ILE A 396 -19.09 8.06 -12.76
N VAL A 397 -18.62 9.16 -12.14
CA VAL A 397 -18.63 9.35 -10.68
C VAL A 397 -20.02 9.09 -10.10
N ASN A 398 -21.06 9.67 -10.72
CA ASN A 398 -22.45 9.46 -10.32
C ASN A 398 -22.92 8.02 -10.59
N LYS A 399 -22.59 7.46 -11.75
CA LYS A 399 -23.02 6.11 -12.14
C LYS A 399 -22.50 5.03 -11.19
N VAL A 400 -21.26 5.15 -10.72
CA VAL A 400 -20.64 4.17 -9.82
C VAL A 400 -20.79 4.53 -8.34
N GLY A 401 -21.44 5.64 -8.00
CA GLY A 401 -21.73 6.08 -6.63
C GLY A 401 -20.56 6.75 -5.89
N LEU A 402 -19.49 7.16 -6.57
CA LEU A 402 -18.33 7.81 -5.93
C LEU A 402 -18.67 9.18 -5.29
N ASN A 403 -19.79 9.81 -5.68
CA ASN A 403 -20.31 10.98 -4.99
C ASN A 403 -20.78 10.66 -3.56
N GLU A 404 -21.38 9.48 -3.31
CA GLU A 404 -21.73 9.02 -1.97
C GLU A 404 -20.46 8.77 -1.13
N TYR A 405 -19.46 8.14 -1.75
CA TYR A 405 -18.14 7.97 -1.11
C TYR A 405 -17.53 9.31 -0.69
N LYS A 406 -17.56 10.30 -1.58
CA LYS A 406 -17.11 11.65 -1.25
C LYS A 406 -17.85 12.26 -0.06
N GLU A 407 -19.17 12.11 -0.01
CA GLU A 407 -19.97 12.61 1.11
C GLU A 407 -19.55 11.96 2.44
N LEU A 408 -19.24 10.64 2.45
CA LEU A 408 -18.75 9.95 3.63
C LEU A 408 -17.35 10.46 4.06
N LEU A 409 -16.47 10.72 3.10
CA LEU A 409 -15.17 11.33 3.38
C LEU A 409 -15.31 12.74 3.95
N ASP A 410 -16.17 13.56 3.35
CA ASP A 410 -16.42 14.93 3.80
C ASP A 410 -17.00 14.97 5.22
N GLU A 411 -17.91 14.03 5.56
CA GLU A 411 -18.46 13.92 6.92
C GLU A 411 -17.40 13.50 7.95
N ALA A 412 -16.47 12.61 7.56
CA ALA A 412 -15.35 12.25 8.41
C ALA A 412 -14.39 13.43 8.59
N ASP A 413 -14.12 14.18 7.53
CA ASP A 413 -13.23 15.34 7.55
C ASP A 413 -13.79 16.54 8.35
N LYS A 414 -15.11 16.62 8.56
CA LYS A 414 -15.73 17.61 9.43
C LYS A 414 -15.47 17.35 10.92
N GLU A 415 -15.22 16.10 11.28
CA GLU A 415 -14.89 15.74 12.67
C GLU A 415 -13.42 16.08 12.96
N LYS A 416 -13.18 17.03 13.87
CA LYS A 416 -11.84 17.58 14.12
C LYS A 416 -11.33 17.32 15.54
N GLN A 417 -12.22 17.07 16.47
CA GLN A 417 -11.89 17.02 17.91
C GLN A 417 -12.01 15.62 18.51
N ASP A 418 -13.04 14.89 18.10
CA ASP A 418 -13.29 13.53 18.57
C ASP A 418 -12.69 12.52 17.58
N THR A 419 -11.58 11.94 17.96
CA THR A 419 -10.82 10.99 17.12
C THR A 419 -11.62 9.71 16.86
N ASP A 420 -12.31 9.18 17.87
CA ASP A 420 -13.12 7.96 17.73
C ASP A 420 -14.32 8.20 16.79
N ALA A 421 -15.01 9.34 16.96
CA ALA A 421 -16.08 9.73 16.06
C ALA A 421 -15.57 9.93 14.61
N ARG A 422 -14.40 10.53 14.44
CA ARG A 422 -13.74 10.68 13.13
C ARG A 422 -13.45 9.32 12.49
N TYR A 423 -12.83 8.41 13.22
CA TYR A 423 -12.46 7.10 12.70
C TYR A 423 -13.68 6.21 12.44
N THR A 424 -14.74 6.33 13.24
CA THR A 424 -16.04 5.67 12.97
C THR A 424 -16.65 6.12 11.64
N LYS A 425 -16.54 7.41 11.31
CA LYS A 425 -17.00 7.94 10.02
C LYS A 425 -16.12 7.47 8.86
N TYR A 426 -14.80 7.43 9.03
CA TYR A 426 -13.91 6.83 8.04
C TYR A 426 -14.14 5.33 7.85
N ALA A 427 -14.53 4.61 8.91
CA ALA A 427 -14.92 3.20 8.78
C ALA A 427 -16.17 3.03 7.90
N ALA A 428 -17.11 3.99 7.93
CA ALA A 428 -18.24 4.00 7.00
C ALA A 428 -17.79 4.22 5.54
N ALA A 429 -16.82 5.12 5.29
CA ALA A 429 -16.26 5.30 3.97
C ALA A 429 -15.50 4.05 3.48
N GLN A 430 -14.74 3.38 4.37
CA GLN A 430 -14.07 2.12 4.03
C GLN A 430 -15.09 1.00 3.74
N ALA A 431 -16.19 0.92 4.51
CA ALA A 431 -17.24 -0.07 4.26
C ALA A 431 -17.90 0.15 2.90
N TRP A 432 -18.20 1.41 2.54
CA TRP A 432 -18.70 1.75 1.22
C TRP A 432 -17.72 1.32 0.11
N LEU A 433 -16.43 1.64 0.27
CA LEU A 433 -15.38 1.29 -0.72
C LEU A 433 -15.26 -0.23 -0.87
N THR A 434 -15.34 -0.97 0.22
CA THR A 434 -15.33 -2.46 0.22
C THR A 434 -16.55 -3.00 -0.51
N ASP A 435 -17.76 -2.51 -0.21
CA ASP A 435 -19.00 -2.91 -0.88
C ASP A 435 -18.97 -2.57 -2.38
N SER A 436 -18.47 -1.40 -2.74
CA SER A 436 -18.37 -0.98 -4.14
C SER A 436 -17.48 -1.89 -4.99
N SER A 437 -16.52 -2.56 -4.37
CA SER A 437 -15.48 -3.39 -5.01
C SER A 437 -14.77 -2.71 -6.20
N ILE A 438 -14.75 -1.37 -6.24
CA ILE A 438 -13.93 -0.60 -7.20
C ILE A 438 -12.45 -0.88 -6.96
N VAL A 439 -12.10 -1.04 -5.68
CA VAL A 439 -10.78 -1.42 -5.20
C VAL A 439 -10.89 -2.73 -4.44
N ILE A 440 -10.06 -3.70 -4.78
CA ILE A 440 -10.05 -5.04 -4.21
C ILE A 440 -8.69 -5.25 -3.50
N PRO A 441 -8.60 -5.02 -2.18
CA PRO A 441 -7.39 -5.31 -1.42
C PRO A 441 -7.01 -6.79 -1.51
N SER A 442 -5.72 -7.06 -1.53
CA SER A 442 -5.19 -8.40 -1.76
C SER A 442 -4.21 -8.85 -0.67
N VAL A 443 -3.09 -8.17 -0.58
CA VAL A 443 -2.01 -8.50 0.36
C VAL A 443 -1.38 -7.23 0.93
N SER A 444 -0.65 -7.38 2.03
CA SER A 444 0.23 -6.34 2.56
C SER A 444 1.68 -6.57 2.14
N ALA A 445 2.54 -5.61 2.32
CA ALA A 445 3.96 -5.87 2.46
C ALA A 445 4.24 -6.46 3.86
N GLY A 446 5.35 -7.15 4.02
CA GLY A 446 5.60 -7.98 5.21
C GLY A 446 4.89 -9.33 5.11
N GLY A 447 4.68 -10.00 6.24
CA GLY A 447 4.12 -11.37 6.28
C GLY A 447 4.98 -12.42 5.57
N SER A 448 6.23 -12.11 5.27
CA SER A 448 7.12 -12.95 4.46
C SER A 448 8.11 -13.74 5.32
N PRO A 449 8.48 -14.95 4.90
CA PRO A 449 9.48 -15.73 5.59
C PRO A 449 10.87 -15.13 5.40
N VAL A 450 11.61 -14.99 6.49
CA VAL A 450 12.97 -14.46 6.51
C VAL A 450 13.88 -15.26 7.46
N VAL A 451 15.17 -15.18 7.22
CA VAL A 451 16.23 -15.49 8.20
C VAL A 451 17.01 -14.22 8.48
N GLN A 452 17.35 -13.95 9.75
CA GLN A 452 17.96 -12.68 10.12
C GLN A 452 18.88 -12.77 11.34
N LYS A 453 19.81 -11.82 11.41
CA LYS A 453 20.63 -11.46 12.58
C LYS A 453 20.22 -10.10 13.17
N VAL A 454 19.27 -9.43 12.56
CA VAL A 454 18.67 -8.21 13.12
C VAL A 454 17.83 -8.59 14.33
N VAL A 455 18.12 -7.96 15.47
CA VAL A 455 17.36 -8.20 16.71
C VAL A 455 15.89 -7.79 16.48
N PRO A 456 14.93 -8.67 16.75
CA PRO A 456 13.51 -8.39 16.48
C PRO A 456 13.02 -7.09 17.10
N PHE A 457 12.22 -6.32 16.37
CA PHE A 457 11.59 -5.07 16.78
C PHE A 457 12.55 -3.91 17.10
N THR A 458 13.80 -3.98 16.65
CA THR A 458 14.78 -2.88 16.78
C THR A 458 14.93 -2.05 15.52
N LYS A 459 14.71 -2.64 14.33
CA LYS A 459 14.76 -1.93 13.04
C LYS A 459 13.56 -1.01 12.87
N SER A 460 12.36 -1.55 13.03
CA SER A 460 11.11 -0.81 13.00
C SER A 460 10.30 -1.22 14.23
N TYR A 461 9.97 -0.25 15.06
CA TYR A 461 9.13 -0.53 16.24
C TYR A 461 7.65 -0.55 15.87
N SER A 462 7.24 0.32 14.95
CA SER A 462 5.88 0.31 14.40
C SER A 462 5.89 -0.34 13.01
N TYR A 463 5.20 -1.45 12.86
CA TYR A 463 5.02 -2.11 11.56
C TYR A 463 3.84 -1.52 10.78
N VAL A 464 2.79 -1.13 11.49
CA VAL A 464 1.63 -0.46 10.92
C VAL A 464 1.67 1.00 11.35
N GLY A 465 2.57 1.75 10.73
CA GLY A 465 2.77 3.17 10.94
C GLY A 465 2.75 3.92 9.60
N ILE A 466 3.50 5.00 9.51
CA ILE A 466 3.67 5.74 8.25
C ILE A 466 4.78 5.12 7.39
N LYS A 467 4.76 5.40 6.10
CA LYS A 467 5.66 4.77 5.12
C LYS A 467 7.15 4.96 5.38
N GLY A 468 7.54 6.02 6.08
CA GLY A 468 8.93 6.27 6.46
C GLY A 468 9.50 5.30 7.49
N ASP A 469 8.66 4.62 8.27
CA ASP A 469 9.09 3.77 9.38
C ASP A 469 9.94 2.58 8.93
N THR A 470 9.74 2.08 7.72
CA THR A 470 10.49 0.95 7.15
C THR A 470 11.99 1.24 7.01
N TYR A 471 12.37 2.50 6.91
CA TYR A 471 13.75 2.95 6.68
C TYR A 471 14.39 3.58 7.93
N VAL A 472 13.79 3.40 9.11
CA VAL A 472 14.35 3.88 10.37
C VAL A 472 15.38 2.89 10.90
N PHE A 473 16.66 3.18 10.69
CA PHE A 473 17.76 2.32 11.11
C PHE A 473 18.40 2.75 12.43
N LYS A 474 17.96 3.86 13.02
CA LYS A 474 18.58 4.47 14.22
C LYS A 474 18.70 3.49 15.38
N ASN A 475 17.64 2.76 15.66
CA ASN A 475 17.54 1.87 16.83
C ASN A 475 17.89 0.41 16.50
N MET A 476 18.27 0.13 15.23
CA MET A 476 18.58 -1.22 14.78
C MET A 476 19.76 -1.83 15.54
N GLU A 477 19.61 -3.06 15.98
CA GLU A 477 20.64 -3.85 16.61
C GLU A 477 20.89 -5.14 15.85
N LEU A 478 22.13 -5.61 15.87
CA LEU A 478 22.55 -6.86 15.29
C LEU A 478 23.08 -7.80 16.37
N GLN A 479 22.84 -9.09 16.20
CA GLN A 479 23.42 -10.15 17.00
C GLN A 479 24.27 -11.09 16.12
N ASN A 480 25.19 -11.84 16.75
CA ASN A 480 26.06 -12.76 16.02
C ASN A 480 25.31 -13.99 15.52
N ASP A 481 24.44 -14.54 16.35
CA ASP A 481 23.67 -15.73 16.04
C ASP A 481 22.42 -15.39 15.21
N ILE A 482 21.95 -16.35 14.40
CA ILE A 482 20.71 -16.22 13.65
C ILE A 482 19.56 -16.25 14.65
N VAL A 483 18.60 -15.34 14.52
CA VAL A 483 17.39 -15.27 15.37
C VAL A 483 16.61 -16.59 15.25
N THR A 484 16.27 -17.20 16.38
CA THR A 484 15.42 -18.38 16.41
C THR A 484 13.94 -18.01 16.41
N VAL A 485 13.09 -18.92 15.94
CA VAL A 485 11.63 -18.76 16.02
C VAL A 485 11.19 -18.51 17.47
N LYS A 486 11.76 -19.26 18.43
CA LYS A 486 11.46 -19.10 19.85
C LYS A 486 11.79 -17.71 20.39
N ASP A 487 12.97 -17.17 20.04
CA ASP A 487 13.39 -15.83 20.48
C ASP A 487 12.53 -14.75 19.84
N TYR A 488 12.18 -14.95 18.56
CA TYR A 488 11.28 -14.03 17.85
C TYR A 488 9.88 -14.00 18.49
N GLU A 489 9.29 -15.16 18.79
CA GLU A 489 7.96 -15.23 19.44
C GLU A 489 7.98 -14.59 20.83
N ALA A 490 9.06 -14.76 21.60
CA ALA A 490 9.21 -14.10 22.89
C ALA A 490 9.31 -12.57 22.74
N ALA A 491 10.07 -12.10 21.75
CA ALA A 491 10.20 -10.68 21.43
C ALA A 491 8.86 -10.08 20.94
N LEU A 492 8.10 -10.82 20.11
CA LEU A 492 6.78 -10.40 19.63
C LEU A 492 5.80 -10.18 20.81
N LYS A 493 5.70 -11.14 21.72
CA LYS A 493 4.84 -11.01 22.90
C LYS A 493 5.21 -9.82 23.78
N LYS A 494 6.50 -9.53 23.91
CA LYS A 494 6.99 -8.35 24.64
C LYS A 494 6.57 -7.07 23.92
N TRP A 495 6.81 -7.00 22.62
CA TRP A 495 6.48 -5.85 21.78
C TRP A 495 4.96 -5.55 21.76
N GLU A 496 4.11 -6.58 21.66
CA GLU A 496 2.65 -6.42 21.71
C GLU A 496 2.18 -5.77 23.03
N LYS A 497 2.75 -6.17 24.16
CA LYS A 497 2.45 -5.57 25.47
C LYS A 497 2.91 -4.12 25.56
N GLU A 498 4.09 -3.81 25.01
CA GLU A 498 4.63 -2.45 24.99
C GLU A 498 3.79 -1.55 24.07
N LYS A 499 3.33 -2.06 22.93
CA LYS A 499 2.43 -1.37 22.03
C LYS A 499 1.08 -1.06 22.69
N GLU A 500 0.49 -2.05 23.38
CA GLU A 500 -0.76 -1.85 24.11
C GLU A 500 -0.62 -0.78 25.21
N ALA A 501 0.46 -0.82 25.98
CA ALA A 501 0.73 0.18 27.01
C ALA A 501 0.96 1.59 26.42
N SER A 502 1.65 1.68 25.27
CA SER A 502 1.86 2.93 24.57
C SER A 502 0.55 3.52 24.03
N ASN A 503 -0.31 2.68 23.46
CA ASN A 503 -1.61 3.12 22.95
C ASN A 503 -2.51 3.65 24.06
N LYS A 504 -2.57 2.98 25.21
CA LYS A 504 -3.30 3.47 26.38
C LYS A 504 -2.80 4.84 26.85
N LYS A 505 -1.48 5.01 26.92
CA LYS A 505 -0.89 6.29 27.34
C LYS A 505 -1.18 7.42 26.34
N ALA A 506 -1.33 7.11 25.06
CA ALA A 506 -1.65 8.11 24.04
C ALA A 506 -3.12 8.57 24.09
N GLN A 507 -4.00 7.78 24.75
CA GLN A 507 -5.42 8.12 24.97
C GLN A 507 -5.67 8.92 26.26
N GLU A 508 -4.72 8.92 27.21
CA GLU A 508 -4.73 9.74 28.42
C GLU A 508 -4.27 11.18 28.13
#